data_45c4a7e153309481024e9a403482ee99
#
_entry.id   45c4a7e153309481024e9a403482ee99
#
_cell.length_a   1.000
_cell.length_b   1.000
_cell.length_c   1.000
_cell.angle_alpha   90.00
_cell.angle_beta   90.00
_cell.angle_gamma   90.00
#
_symmetry.space_group_name_H-M   'P 1'
#
loop_
_entity.id
_entity.type
_entity.pdbx_description
1 polymer ?
#
loop_
_entity_poly.entity_id
_entity_poly.type
_entity_poly.pdbx_seq_one_letter_code
_entity_poly.pdbx_strand_id
1 'polypeptide(L)'
;MNLLFYRVDKKDFDYFLQSSDLIMCKRNFYSAYNDFFVLLSAEGHLEAACVIKPMDDNNLYIKLFEVSKMNFGQGIGRLLFNKIVKFYSNNTNQLTFELESLDDDSTGFWKHLGFKEFENEDGETLMRKNIEF
;
A
#
# COMPACT_ATOMS: atom_id res chain seq x y z
N MET A 1 5.09 19.81 1.29
CA MET A 1 3.78 19.36 0.77
C MET A 1 2.98 18.79 1.93
N ASN A 2 1.78 19.32 2.18
CA ASN A 2 0.90 18.79 3.22
C ASN A 2 0.02 17.69 2.64
N LEU A 3 0.27 16.47 3.08
CA LEU A 3 -0.50 15.31 2.65
C LEU A 3 -1.34 14.78 3.80
N LEU A 4 -2.57 14.39 3.48
CA LEU A 4 -3.54 13.88 4.45
C LEU A 4 -3.72 12.38 4.21
N PHE A 5 -3.56 11.60 5.26
CA PHE A 5 -3.69 10.15 5.21
C PHE A 5 -5.04 9.73 5.77
N TYR A 6 -5.76 8.88 5.03
CA TYR A 6 -7.03 8.34 5.47
C TYR A 6 -7.17 6.87 5.09
N ARG A 7 -7.80 6.12 5.99
CA ARG A 7 -8.45 4.86 5.62
C ARG A 7 -9.87 5.20 5.21
N VAL A 8 -10.31 4.71 4.05
CA VAL A 8 -11.63 5.02 3.49
C VAL A 8 -12.35 3.72 3.11
N ASP A 9 -13.66 3.80 2.90
CA ASP A 9 -14.39 2.65 2.37
C ASP A 9 -14.23 2.57 0.84
N LYS A 10 -14.71 1.47 0.26
CA LYS A 10 -14.56 1.25 -1.18
C LYS A 10 -15.24 2.33 -2.00
N LYS A 11 -16.39 2.84 -1.58
CA LYS A 11 -17.14 3.87 -2.29
C LYS A 11 -16.33 5.16 -2.39
N ASP A 12 -15.76 5.61 -1.29
CA ASP A 12 -14.93 6.81 -1.28
C ASP A 12 -13.63 6.60 -2.05
N PHE A 13 -13.05 5.40 -1.93
CA PHE A 13 -11.85 5.06 -2.70
C PHE A 13 -12.12 5.20 -4.21
N ASP A 14 -13.20 4.61 -4.69
CA ASP A 14 -13.58 4.69 -6.10
C ASP A 14 -13.81 6.13 -6.54
N TYR A 15 -14.40 6.96 -5.67
CA TYR A 15 -14.62 8.38 -5.95
C TYR A 15 -13.29 9.11 -6.17
N PHE A 16 -12.30 8.90 -5.28
CA PHE A 16 -11.00 9.55 -5.42
C PHE A 16 -10.24 9.09 -6.66
N LEU A 17 -10.44 7.84 -7.08
CA LEU A 17 -9.76 7.31 -8.26
C LEU A 17 -10.20 7.97 -9.56
N GLN A 18 -11.44 8.44 -9.66
CA GLN A 18 -12.04 8.90 -10.92
C GLN A 18 -11.23 9.98 -11.64
N SER A 19 -10.67 10.94 -10.89
CA SER A 19 -9.89 12.03 -11.46
C SER A 19 -8.39 11.89 -11.24
N SER A 20 -7.92 10.72 -10.77
CA SER A 20 -6.52 10.48 -10.51
C SER A 20 -5.79 9.90 -11.73
N ASP A 21 -4.45 9.92 -11.68
CA ASP A 21 -3.60 9.25 -12.66
C ASP A 21 -3.14 7.86 -12.20
N LEU A 22 -3.78 7.29 -11.17
CA LEU A 22 -3.42 5.98 -10.64
C LEU A 22 -4.05 4.87 -11.49
N ILE A 23 -3.39 4.57 -12.60
CA ILE A 23 -3.90 3.67 -13.63
C ILE A 23 -4.07 2.23 -13.13
N MET A 24 -3.11 1.73 -12.35
CA MET A 24 -3.17 0.37 -11.84
C MET A 24 -4.35 0.19 -10.88
N CYS A 25 -4.59 1.18 -10.03
CA CYS A 25 -5.76 1.18 -9.15
C CYS A 25 -7.06 1.13 -9.93
N LYS A 26 -7.16 1.92 -11.01
CA LYS A 26 -8.38 1.98 -11.84
C LYS A 26 -8.68 0.69 -12.58
N ARG A 27 -7.64 -0.08 -12.94
CA ARG A 27 -7.77 -1.30 -13.76
C ARG A 27 -8.15 -2.54 -12.97
N ASN A 28 -8.12 -2.47 -11.63
CA ASN A 28 -8.32 -3.62 -10.79
C ASN A 28 -9.60 -3.51 -9.99
N PHE A 29 -10.24 -4.65 -9.74
CA PHE A 29 -11.38 -4.74 -8.85
C PHE A 29 -10.95 -5.28 -7.50
N TYR A 30 -11.49 -4.68 -6.44
CA TYR A 30 -11.16 -5.09 -5.08
C TYR A 30 -12.46 -5.34 -4.31
N SER A 31 -12.44 -6.35 -3.45
CA SER A 31 -13.54 -6.61 -2.54
C SER A 31 -13.70 -5.45 -1.55
N ALA A 32 -14.95 -5.12 -1.21
CA ALA A 32 -15.25 -4.12 -0.19
C ALA A 32 -14.71 -4.51 1.19
N TYR A 33 -14.33 -5.78 1.39
CA TYR A 33 -13.75 -6.26 2.65
C TYR A 33 -12.26 -5.99 2.77
N ASN A 34 -11.61 -5.47 1.72
CA ASN A 34 -10.24 -5.01 1.83
C ASN A 34 -10.18 -3.68 2.58
N ASP A 35 -8.98 -3.34 3.05
CA ASP A 35 -8.72 -2.03 3.63
C ASP A 35 -8.16 -1.10 2.55
N PHE A 36 -8.73 0.10 2.45
CA PHE A 36 -8.37 1.08 1.43
C PHE A 36 -7.73 2.29 2.09
N PHE A 37 -6.54 2.66 1.62
CA PHE A 37 -5.80 3.80 2.14
C PHE A 37 -5.51 4.80 1.04
N VAL A 38 -5.66 6.08 1.36
CA VAL A 38 -5.37 7.17 0.43
C VAL A 38 -4.47 8.20 1.08
N LEU A 39 -3.67 8.84 0.26
CA LEU A 39 -2.86 10.00 0.63
C LEU A 39 -3.31 11.13 -0.30
N LEU A 40 -3.90 12.16 0.28
CA LEU A 40 -4.52 13.26 -0.46
C LEU A 40 -3.71 14.54 -0.28
N SER A 41 -3.66 15.35 -1.34
CA SER A 41 -3.17 16.73 -1.23
C SER A 41 -4.16 17.59 -0.44
N ALA A 42 -3.74 18.80 -0.08
CA ALA A 42 -4.62 19.75 0.60
C ALA A 42 -5.86 20.09 -0.24
N GLU A 43 -5.76 20.01 -1.55
CA GLU A 43 -6.86 20.25 -2.49
C GLU A 43 -7.74 19.03 -2.72
N GLY A 44 -7.43 17.91 -2.07
CA GLY A 44 -8.23 16.68 -2.19
C GLY A 44 -7.87 15.79 -3.37
N HIS A 45 -6.72 16.02 -4.02
CA HIS A 45 -6.26 15.16 -5.11
C HIS A 45 -5.56 13.92 -4.57
N LEU A 46 -5.82 12.78 -5.20
CA LEU A 46 -5.22 11.51 -4.80
C LEU A 46 -3.76 11.44 -5.26
N GLU A 47 -2.84 11.42 -4.30
CA GLU A 47 -1.39 11.39 -4.57
C GLU A 47 -0.80 10.00 -4.47
N ALA A 48 -1.41 9.13 -3.67
CA ALA A 48 -1.00 7.73 -3.55
C ALA A 48 -2.13 6.92 -2.95
N ALA A 49 -2.15 5.61 -3.23
CA ALA A 49 -3.19 4.72 -2.74
C ALA A 49 -2.62 3.33 -2.48
N CYS A 50 -3.24 2.63 -1.54
CA CYS A 50 -2.89 1.27 -1.20
C CYS A 50 -4.14 0.47 -0.86
N VAL A 51 -4.19 -0.78 -1.33
CA VAL A 51 -5.25 -1.72 -1.00
C VAL A 51 -4.61 -2.89 -0.28
N ILE A 52 -5.11 -3.21 0.91
CA ILE A 52 -4.58 -4.27 1.75
C ILE A 52 -5.67 -5.28 2.05
N LYS A 53 -5.31 -6.56 1.92
CA LYS A 53 -6.15 -7.67 2.35
C LYS A 53 -5.62 -8.18 3.69
N PRO A 54 -6.35 -7.99 4.79
CA PRO A 54 -5.98 -8.62 6.05
C PRO A 54 -6.14 -10.14 5.91
N MET A 55 -5.07 -10.89 6.22
CA MET A 55 -5.09 -12.35 6.07
C MET A 55 -5.50 -13.02 7.36
N ASP A 56 -4.82 -12.67 8.45
CA ASP A 56 -5.15 -13.07 9.81
C ASP A 56 -4.63 -11.98 10.74
N ASP A 57 -4.62 -12.21 12.05
CA ASP A 57 -4.46 -11.15 13.05
C ASP A 57 -3.37 -10.14 12.76
N ASN A 58 -2.20 -10.57 12.33
CA ASN A 58 -1.04 -9.70 12.15
C ASN A 58 -0.42 -9.81 10.77
N ASN A 59 -1.07 -10.54 9.85
CA ASN A 59 -0.57 -10.75 8.50
C ASN A 59 -1.40 -9.96 7.50
N LEU A 60 -0.74 -9.10 6.73
CA LEU A 60 -1.37 -8.15 5.82
C LEU A 60 -0.79 -8.35 4.43
N TYR A 61 -1.65 -8.54 3.44
CA TYR A 61 -1.22 -8.69 2.05
C TYR A 61 -1.51 -7.40 1.29
N ILE A 62 -0.46 -6.79 0.74
CA ILE A 62 -0.58 -5.58 -0.08
C ILE A 62 -1.03 -6.00 -1.47
N LYS A 63 -2.29 -5.73 -1.78
CA LYS A 63 -2.89 -6.05 -3.08
C LYS A 63 -2.47 -5.07 -4.14
N LEU A 64 -2.32 -3.80 -3.76
CA LEU A 64 -1.90 -2.74 -4.66
C LEU A 64 -1.29 -1.61 -3.87
N PHE A 65 -0.28 -0.97 -4.47
CA PHE A 65 0.38 0.21 -3.91
C PHE A 65 0.84 1.06 -5.08
N GLU A 66 0.30 2.26 -5.20
CA GLU A 66 0.58 3.11 -6.34
C GLU A 66 0.75 4.57 -5.90
N VAL A 67 1.75 5.24 -6.49
CA VAL A 67 2.04 6.65 -6.28
C VAL A 67 1.81 7.39 -7.59
N SER A 68 1.22 8.59 -7.52
CA SER A 68 1.05 9.45 -8.68
C SER A 68 2.39 9.70 -9.37
N LYS A 69 2.41 9.64 -10.70
CA LYS A 69 3.62 9.87 -11.49
C LYS A 69 4.25 11.24 -11.23
N MET A 70 3.42 12.22 -10.90
CA MET A 70 3.88 13.58 -10.58
C MET A 70 4.76 13.63 -9.34
N ASN A 71 4.69 12.61 -8.50
CA ASN A 71 5.34 12.58 -7.19
C ASN A 71 6.47 11.55 -7.09
N PHE A 72 6.90 10.96 -8.20
CA PHE A 72 7.99 10.00 -8.19
C PHE A 72 9.27 10.64 -7.66
N GLY A 73 9.98 9.92 -6.80
CA GLY A 73 11.24 10.38 -6.23
C GLY A 73 11.12 11.35 -5.07
N GLN A 74 9.92 11.64 -4.58
CA GLN A 74 9.69 12.59 -3.48
C GLN A 74 9.45 11.92 -2.12
N GLY A 75 9.63 10.60 -2.02
CA GLY A 75 9.42 9.88 -0.76
C GLY A 75 7.97 9.65 -0.39
N ILE A 76 7.04 9.86 -1.33
CA ILE A 76 5.61 9.71 -1.07
C ILE A 76 5.24 8.26 -0.75
N GLY A 77 5.83 7.29 -1.47
CA GLY A 77 5.56 5.88 -1.21
C GLY A 77 6.02 5.46 0.18
N ARG A 78 7.20 5.91 0.60
CA ARG A 78 7.69 5.64 1.96
C ARG A 78 6.77 6.26 3.01
N LEU A 79 6.33 7.49 2.77
CA LEU A 79 5.40 8.17 3.68
C LEU A 79 4.10 7.37 3.82
N LEU A 80 3.50 6.95 2.70
CA LEU A 80 2.28 6.16 2.73
C LEU A 80 2.49 4.86 3.51
N PHE A 81 3.55 4.11 3.21
CA PHE A 81 3.83 2.86 3.91
C PHE A 81 3.98 3.07 5.41
N ASN A 82 4.73 4.10 5.82
CA ASN A 82 4.92 4.40 7.25
C ASN A 82 3.60 4.75 7.95
N LYS A 83 2.72 5.47 7.27
CA LYS A 83 1.38 5.77 7.81
C LYS A 83 0.53 4.51 7.97
N ILE A 84 0.63 3.59 7.02
CA ILE A 84 -0.08 2.32 7.08
C ILE A 84 0.43 1.47 8.25
N VAL A 85 1.74 1.38 8.41
CA VAL A 85 2.35 0.66 9.55
C VAL A 85 1.82 1.21 10.87
N LYS A 86 1.81 2.53 11.01
CA LYS A 86 1.30 3.19 12.22
C LYS A 86 -0.17 2.86 12.44
N PHE A 87 -0.97 2.85 11.38
CA PHE A 87 -2.39 2.51 11.48
C PHE A 87 -2.61 1.11 12.07
N TYR A 88 -1.86 0.11 11.59
CA TYR A 88 -2.01 -1.27 12.04
C TYR A 88 -1.26 -1.58 13.35
N SER A 89 -0.37 -0.70 13.80
CA SER A 89 0.44 -0.95 14.99
C SER A 89 -0.33 -0.82 16.30
N ASN A 90 -1.54 -0.26 16.25
CA ASN A 90 -2.38 -0.13 17.43
C ASN A 90 -2.80 -1.52 17.92
N ASN A 91 -2.56 -1.80 19.20
CA ASN A 91 -2.97 -3.06 19.85
C ASN A 91 -2.24 -4.31 19.36
N THR A 92 -1.10 -4.15 18.70
CA THR A 92 -0.24 -5.28 18.34
C THR A 92 1.22 -4.92 18.55
N ASN A 93 2.04 -5.94 18.81
CA ASN A 93 3.50 -5.78 18.93
C ASN A 93 4.25 -6.35 17.73
N GLN A 94 3.54 -6.88 16.74
CA GLN A 94 4.17 -7.46 15.55
C GLN A 94 3.22 -7.37 14.36
N LEU A 95 3.77 -7.02 13.18
CA LEU A 95 3.07 -7.02 11.91
C LEU A 95 3.92 -7.73 10.86
N THR A 96 3.26 -8.42 9.93
CA THR A 96 3.91 -9.00 8.76
C THR A 96 3.19 -8.52 7.51
N PHE A 97 3.95 -7.89 6.61
CA PHE A 97 3.46 -7.45 5.30
C PHE A 97 4.02 -8.35 4.22
N GLU A 98 3.16 -8.77 3.29
CA GLU A 98 3.55 -9.55 2.13
C GLU A 98 2.98 -8.91 0.87
N LEU A 99 3.69 -9.09 -0.25
CA LEU A 99 3.23 -8.62 -1.56
C LEU A 99 3.91 -9.40 -2.67
N GLU A 100 3.32 -9.31 -3.87
CA GLU A 100 3.94 -9.77 -5.11
C GLU A 100 4.47 -8.54 -5.85
N SER A 101 5.77 -8.51 -6.10
CA SER A 101 6.38 -7.42 -6.85
C SER A 101 6.19 -7.65 -8.34
N LEU A 102 5.77 -6.61 -9.08
CA LEU A 102 5.42 -6.73 -10.49
C LEU A 102 6.59 -6.52 -11.45
N ASP A 103 7.64 -5.80 -11.01
CA ASP A 103 8.81 -5.48 -11.85
C ASP A 103 10.02 -5.14 -11.00
N ASP A 104 11.16 -4.92 -11.65
CA ASP A 104 12.42 -4.64 -10.96
C ASP A 104 12.40 -3.32 -10.19
N ASP A 105 11.75 -2.30 -10.72
CA ASP A 105 11.65 -1.00 -10.04
C ASP A 105 10.84 -1.12 -8.75
N SER A 106 9.72 -1.82 -8.80
CA SER A 106 8.90 -2.11 -7.65
C SER A 106 9.67 -2.92 -6.61
N THR A 107 10.39 -3.95 -7.06
CA THR A 107 11.22 -4.77 -6.17
C THR A 107 12.28 -3.93 -5.44
N GLY A 108 12.94 -3.03 -6.16
CA GLY A 108 13.91 -2.11 -5.57
C GLY A 108 13.30 -1.22 -4.50
N PHE A 109 12.12 -0.66 -4.77
CA PHE A 109 11.40 0.15 -3.78
C PHE A 109 11.14 -0.64 -2.50
N TRP A 110 10.61 -1.85 -2.61
CA TRP A 110 10.27 -2.66 -1.43
C TRP A 110 11.52 -3.11 -0.68
N LYS A 111 12.61 -3.42 -1.39
CA LYS A 111 13.90 -3.74 -0.74
C LYS A 111 14.41 -2.55 0.08
N HIS A 112 14.28 -1.33 -0.42
CA HIS A 112 14.64 -0.12 0.33
C HIS A 112 13.81 0.05 1.60
N LEU A 113 12.59 -0.43 1.60
CA LEU A 113 11.75 -0.40 2.79
C LEU A 113 12.03 -1.57 3.75
N GLY A 114 12.96 -2.45 3.41
CA GLY A 114 13.36 -3.55 4.26
C GLY A 114 12.68 -4.88 3.97
N PHE A 115 11.93 -4.97 2.88
CA PHE A 115 11.33 -6.24 2.46
C PHE A 115 12.39 -7.18 1.89
N LYS A 116 12.17 -8.48 2.08
CA LYS A 116 13.03 -9.53 1.53
C LYS A 116 12.20 -10.48 0.67
N GLU A 117 12.84 -10.99 -0.38
CA GLU A 117 12.21 -11.99 -1.23
C GLU A 117 12.13 -13.32 -0.50
N PHE A 118 11.04 -14.06 -0.72
CA PHE A 118 10.89 -15.42 -0.26
C PHE A 118 10.06 -16.22 -1.25
N GLU A 119 10.22 -17.54 -1.25
CA GLU A 119 9.45 -18.42 -2.10
C GLU A 119 8.38 -19.10 -1.24
N ASN A 120 7.10 -19.02 -1.68
CA ASN A 120 6.02 -19.66 -0.95
C ASN A 120 5.92 -21.16 -1.32
N GLU A 121 4.92 -21.85 -0.74
CA GLU A 121 4.74 -23.28 -0.95
C GLU A 121 4.45 -23.64 -2.41
N ASP A 122 3.84 -22.72 -3.16
CA ASP A 122 3.49 -22.92 -4.58
C ASP A 122 4.63 -22.58 -5.53
N GLY A 123 5.81 -22.21 -5.02
CA GLY A 123 6.97 -21.83 -5.82
C GLY A 123 6.94 -20.41 -6.33
N GLU A 124 6.01 -19.57 -5.85
CA GLU A 124 5.93 -18.18 -6.23
C GLU A 124 6.91 -17.34 -5.40
N THR A 125 7.57 -16.35 -6.03
CA THR A 125 8.43 -15.40 -5.34
C THR A 125 7.62 -14.21 -4.87
N LEU A 126 7.60 -14.00 -3.57
CA LEU A 126 6.91 -12.90 -2.92
C LEU A 126 7.92 -12.07 -2.13
N MET A 127 7.48 -10.92 -1.63
CA MET A 127 8.27 -10.09 -0.73
C MET A 127 7.58 -10.00 0.63
N ARG A 128 8.39 -9.98 1.69
CA ARG A 128 7.88 -9.98 3.07
C ARG A 128 8.70 -9.05 3.94
N LYS A 129 8.01 -8.38 4.85
CA LYS A 129 8.64 -7.63 5.93
C LYS A 129 7.93 -7.93 7.24
N ASN A 130 8.71 -8.33 8.25
CA ASN A 130 8.25 -8.49 9.63
C ASN A 130 8.66 -7.24 10.42
N ILE A 131 7.73 -6.66 11.15
CA ILE A 131 7.97 -5.46 11.96
C ILE A 131 7.61 -5.78 13.40
N GLU A 132 8.53 -5.56 14.32
CA GLU A 132 8.31 -5.70 15.76
C GLU A 132 8.32 -4.31 16.41
N PHE A 133 7.43 -4.13 17.38
CA PHE A 133 7.30 -2.84 18.09
C PHE A 133 7.75 -2.95 19.54
#